data_19e63623933a121041f74e3a1c12e08f
#
_entry.id   19e63623933a121041f74e3a1c12e08f
#
_cell.length_a   1.000
_cell.length_b   1.000
_cell.length_c   1.000
_cell.angle_alpha   90.00
_cell.angle_beta   90.00
_cell.angle_gamma   90.00
#
_symmetry.space_group_name_H-M   'P 1'
#
loop_
_entity.id
_entity.type
_entity.pdbx_description
1 polymer ?
#
loop_
_entity_poly.entity_id
_entity_poly.type
_entity_poly.pdbx_seq_one_letter_code
_entity_poly.pdbx_strand_id
1 'polypeptide(L)'
;VSGLQTTVFDPSIVNLFFSDNAADAEIMGVEGDFIYYPDVDGWMLSGAFSLLSTEITKSLVPTTDIKVGSDLAFAPGIQGNLAARKEWAMASGNTGHYQAQLTWSDDSYSDVMEPNKAIQDSYSFINMRAGISNDSWMAEVYLDNITDERAEINNTFIFDRQRVVIIRPTTVGLRFKRHFN
;
A
#
# COMPACT_ATOMS: atom_id res chain seq x y z
N VAL A 1 2.25 -16.40 -15.05
CA VAL A 1 1.59 -15.46 -15.98
C VAL A 1 2.38 -15.45 -17.27
N SER A 2 1.73 -15.65 -18.41
CA SER A 2 2.34 -15.52 -19.73
C SER A 2 1.83 -14.27 -20.43
N GLY A 3 2.71 -13.59 -21.19
CA GLY A 3 2.38 -12.41 -21.95
C GLY A 3 2.03 -11.20 -21.06
N LEU A 4 2.86 -10.92 -20.06
CA LEU A 4 2.76 -9.69 -19.26
C LEU A 4 2.86 -8.48 -20.18
N GLN A 5 1.83 -7.63 -20.17
CA GLN A 5 1.79 -6.42 -20.99
C GLN A 5 2.43 -5.24 -20.26
N THR A 6 3.32 -4.57 -20.97
CA THR A 6 3.88 -3.29 -20.54
C THR A 6 4.09 -2.37 -21.74
N THR A 7 4.40 -1.11 -21.46
CA THR A 7 4.80 -0.15 -22.50
C THR A 7 6.25 -0.40 -22.86
N VAL A 8 6.51 -0.71 -24.11
CA VAL A 8 7.85 -0.96 -24.67
C VAL A 8 8.21 0.14 -25.68
N PHE A 9 9.53 0.35 -25.85
CA PHE A 9 10.06 1.26 -26.85
C PHE A 9 10.30 0.53 -28.16
N ASP A 10 10.01 1.16 -29.28
CA ASP A 10 10.48 0.68 -30.57
C ASP A 10 11.94 1.13 -30.76
N PRO A 11 12.90 0.21 -30.87
CA PRO A 11 14.31 0.58 -31.00
C PRO A 11 14.63 1.24 -32.36
N SER A 12 13.72 1.14 -33.32
CA SER A 12 13.91 1.68 -34.68
C SER A 12 13.29 3.06 -34.88
N ILE A 13 12.35 3.46 -34.00
CA ILE A 13 11.62 4.72 -34.12
C ILE A 13 11.70 5.51 -32.82
N VAL A 14 12.38 6.63 -32.84
CA VAL A 14 12.56 7.52 -31.70
C VAL A 14 11.20 7.99 -31.16
N ASN A 15 10.98 7.84 -29.85
CA ASN A 15 9.77 8.21 -29.12
C ASN A 15 8.48 7.43 -29.52
N LEU A 16 8.60 6.29 -30.15
CA LEU A 16 7.47 5.40 -30.35
C LEU A 16 7.36 4.43 -29.15
N PHE A 17 6.22 4.52 -28.45
CA PHE A 17 5.83 3.65 -27.37
C PHE A 17 4.59 2.87 -27.78
N PHE A 18 4.56 1.59 -27.46
CA PHE A 18 3.38 0.76 -27.66
C PHE A 18 3.25 -0.27 -26.55
N SER A 19 2.06 -0.75 -26.29
CA SER A 19 1.83 -1.84 -25.35
C SER A 19 2.00 -3.17 -26.07
N ASP A 20 2.82 -4.03 -25.50
CA ASP A 20 3.05 -5.38 -26.04
C ASP A 20 3.18 -6.40 -24.90
N ASN A 21 3.09 -7.67 -25.27
CA ASN A 21 3.42 -8.80 -24.41
C ASN A 21 4.94 -8.86 -24.24
N ALA A 22 5.44 -8.30 -23.16
CA ALA A 22 6.86 -8.02 -23.00
C ALA A 22 7.61 -9.09 -22.22
N ALA A 23 6.92 -9.88 -21.37
CA ALA A 23 7.55 -10.88 -20.52
C ALA A 23 6.59 -12.00 -20.12
N ASP A 24 7.17 -13.14 -19.70
CA ASP A 24 6.49 -14.12 -18.87
C ASP A 24 7.00 -13.97 -17.43
N ALA A 25 6.14 -14.19 -16.45
CA ALA A 25 6.46 -14.05 -15.03
C ALA A 25 5.84 -15.15 -14.19
N GLU A 26 6.49 -15.45 -13.07
CA GLU A 26 5.97 -16.29 -12.00
C GLU A 26 5.64 -15.44 -10.79
N ILE A 27 4.51 -15.74 -10.15
CA ILE A 27 4.03 -15.06 -8.95
C ILE A 27 3.58 -16.13 -7.96
N MET A 28 4.17 -16.15 -6.79
CA MET A 28 3.77 -17.00 -5.67
C MET A 28 3.63 -16.17 -4.42
N GLY A 29 2.66 -16.53 -3.56
CA GLY A 29 2.48 -15.78 -2.32
C GLY A 29 1.48 -16.41 -1.37
N VAL A 30 1.45 -15.84 -0.19
CA VAL A 30 0.48 -16.13 0.87
C VAL A 30 -0.08 -14.82 1.37
N GLU A 31 -1.40 -14.73 1.40
CA GLU A 31 -2.12 -13.58 1.93
C GLU A 31 -3.07 -14.04 3.03
N GLY A 32 -3.30 -13.18 3.99
CA GLY A 32 -4.23 -13.47 5.07
C GLY A 32 -4.65 -12.22 5.82
N ASP A 33 -5.80 -12.35 6.48
CA ASP A 33 -6.32 -11.35 7.39
C ASP A 33 -6.86 -12.02 8.66
N PHE A 34 -6.97 -11.25 9.73
CA PHE A 34 -7.56 -11.71 10.98
C PHE A 34 -8.23 -10.59 11.75
N ILE A 35 -9.24 -10.98 12.53
CA ILE A 35 -9.80 -10.18 13.61
C ILE A 35 -9.80 -11.06 14.87
N TYR A 36 -9.24 -10.53 15.94
CA TYR A 36 -9.13 -11.23 17.21
C TYR A 36 -9.67 -10.38 18.36
N TYR A 37 -10.51 -10.97 19.17
CA TYR A 37 -11.05 -10.39 20.40
C TYR A 37 -10.40 -11.10 21.58
N PRO A 38 -9.39 -10.49 22.23
CA PRO A 38 -8.76 -11.07 23.42
C PRO A 38 -9.74 -11.09 24.60
N ASP A 39 -9.47 -11.97 25.59
CA ASP A 39 -10.26 -12.06 26.84
C ASP A 39 -10.05 -10.83 27.78
N VAL A 40 -9.91 -9.66 27.17
CA VAL A 40 -9.79 -8.37 27.85
C VAL A 40 -10.85 -7.44 27.27
N ASP A 41 -11.79 -7.04 28.12
CA ASP A 41 -12.95 -6.29 27.71
C ASP A 41 -12.65 -5.11 26.78
N GLY A 42 -13.40 -5.06 25.68
CA GLY A 42 -13.41 -3.97 24.72
C GLY A 42 -12.16 -3.85 23.83
N TRP A 43 -11.25 -4.83 23.83
CA TRP A 43 -10.15 -4.88 22.89
C TRP A 43 -10.50 -5.65 21.62
N MET A 44 -10.01 -5.15 20.50
CA MET A 44 -10.03 -5.80 19.20
C MET A 44 -8.67 -5.61 18.53
N LEU A 45 -8.10 -6.68 18.07
CA LEU A 45 -6.90 -6.68 17.21
C LEU A 45 -7.31 -7.11 15.81
N SER A 46 -6.81 -6.46 14.80
CA SER A 46 -7.02 -6.86 13.41
C SER A 46 -5.78 -6.61 12.58
N GLY A 47 -5.61 -7.38 11.53
CA GLY A 47 -4.49 -7.17 10.63
C GLY A 47 -4.68 -7.92 9.33
N ALA A 48 -3.90 -7.52 8.35
CA ALA A 48 -3.76 -8.19 7.07
C ALA A 48 -2.30 -8.17 6.65
N PHE A 49 -1.89 -9.21 5.95
CA PHE A 49 -0.53 -9.33 5.43
C PHE A 49 -0.52 -10.01 4.07
N SER A 50 0.49 -9.69 3.29
CA SER A 50 0.85 -10.37 2.04
C SER A 50 2.34 -10.66 2.05
N LEU A 51 2.69 -11.90 1.72
CA LEU A 51 4.03 -12.38 1.47
C LEU A 51 4.06 -12.77 -0.01
N LEU A 52 4.86 -12.09 -0.80
CA LEU A 52 4.86 -12.24 -2.25
C LEU A 52 6.28 -12.50 -2.77
N SER A 53 6.40 -13.42 -3.70
CA SER A 53 7.60 -13.64 -4.50
C SER A 53 7.23 -13.52 -5.96
N THR A 54 7.95 -12.70 -6.68
CA THR A 54 7.71 -12.47 -8.10
C THR A 54 9.02 -12.62 -8.86
N GLU A 55 8.95 -13.13 -10.08
CA GLU A 55 10.15 -13.27 -10.93
C GLU A 55 9.74 -13.20 -12.41
N ILE A 56 10.47 -12.42 -13.18
CA ILE A 56 10.40 -12.46 -14.65
C ILE A 56 11.14 -13.70 -15.14
N THR A 57 10.41 -14.65 -15.70
CA THR A 57 10.97 -15.94 -16.15
C THR A 57 11.42 -15.92 -17.61
N LYS A 58 10.90 -14.98 -18.42
CA LYS A 58 11.26 -14.84 -19.82
C LYS A 58 11.04 -13.42 -20.30
N SER A 59 12.00 -12.88 -21.06
CA SER A 59 11.83 -11.64 -21.83
C SER A 59 11.32 -11.99 -23.23
N LEU A 60 10.30 -11.30 -23.70
CA LEU A 60 9.71 -11.45 -25.03
C LEU A 60 10.08 -10.28 -25.95
N VAL A 61 10.71 -9.24 -25.41
CA VAL A 61 11.19 -8.09 -26.20
C VAL A 61 12.61 -8.35 -26.73
N PRO A 62 12.97 -7.82 -27.91
CA PRO A 62 14.28 -8.07 -28.53
C PRO A 62 15.43 -7.26 -27.90
N THR A 63 15.14 -6.48 -26.86
CA THR A 63 16.11 -5.64 -26.14
C THR A 63 16.50 -6.26 -24.81
N THR A 64 17.52 -5.70 -24.15
CA THR A 64 17.93 -6.09 -22.79
C THR A 64 17.20 -5.30 -21.71
N ASP A 65 16.17 -4.56 -22.08
CA ASP A 65 15.45 -3.65 -21.17
C ASP A 65 14.63 -4.40 -20.12
N ILE A 66 14.27 -5.66 -20.36
CA ILE A 66 13.63 -6.53 -19.38
C ILE A 66 14.60 -7.66 -19.01
N LYS A 67 14.93 -7.72 -17.72
CA LYS A 67 15.88 -8.68 -17.19
C LYS A 67 15.17 -9.88 -16.59
N VAL A 68 15.50 -11.08 -17.08
CA VAL A 68 15.06 -12.34 -16.46
C VAL A 68 15.67 -12.48 -15.07
N GLY A 69 14.89 -12.93 -14.10
CA GLY A 69 15.26 -13.01 -12.69
C GLY A 69 14.97 -11.71 -11.89
N SER A 70 14.43 -10.67 -12.54
CA SER A 70 13.99 -9.46 -11.83
C SER A 70 12.58 -9.62 -11.26
N ASP A 71 12.32 -8.90 -10.17
CA ASP A 71 10.98 -8.78 -9.60
C ASP A 71 10.04 -7.97 -10.50
N LEU A 72 8.74 -8.19 -10.31
CA LEU A 72 7.71 -7.37 -10.93
C LEU A 72 7.64 -5.99 -10.29
N ALA A 73 7.18 -5.02 -11.06
CA ALA A 73 6.93 -3.66 -10.55
C ALA A 73 5.78 -3.65 -9.52
N PHE A 74 5.90 -2.77 -8.53
CA PHE A 74 4.92 -2.55 -7.46
C PHE A 74 4.52 -3.83 -6.70
N ALA A 75 5.45 -4.74 -6.55
CA ALA A 75 5.26 -6.04 -5.92
C ALA A 75 6.22 -6.21 -4.71
N PRO A 76 5.97 -5.54 -3.58
CA PRO A 76 6.80 -5.68 -2.39
C PRO A 76 6.75 -7.11 -1.86
N GLY A 77 7.90 -7.64 -1.41
CA GLY A 77 8.00 -9.00 -0.88
C GLY A 77 7.17 -9.21 0.37
N ILE A 78 7.06 -8.20 1.21
CA ILE A 78 6.27 -8.23 2.46
C ILE A 78 5.52 -6.90 2.59
N GLN A 79 4.22 -6.98 2.84
CA GLN A 79 3.43 -5.81 3.20
C GLN A 79 2.31 -6.19 4.16
N GLY A 80 1.82 -5.22 4.94
CA GLY A 80 0.71 -5.50 5.83
C GLY A 80 0.30 -4.31 6.69
N ASN A 81 -0.69 -4.59 7.53
CA ASN A 81 -1.12 -3.67 8.56
C ASN A 81 -1.54 -4.44 9.82
N LEU A 82 -1.43 -3.78 10.97
CA LEU A 82 -1.89 -4.25 12.26
C LEU A 82 -2.59 -3.12 12.97
N ALA A 83 -3.80 -3.35 13.47
CA ALA A 83 -4.57 -2.39 14.22
C ALA A 83 -4.96 -2.95 15.59
N ALA A 84 -4.88 -2.10 16.60
CA ALA A 84 -5.41 -2.35 17.93
C ALA A 84 -6.45 -1.28 18.27
N ARG A 85 -7.65 -1.71 18.63
CA ARG A 85 -8.77 -0.86 19.04
C ARG A 85 -9.22 -1.21 20.43
N LYS A 86 -9.47 -0.19 21.25
CA LYS A 86 -10.10 -0.30 22.57
C LYS A 86 -11.40 0.48 22.58
N GLU A 87 -12.45 -0.14 23.09
CA GLU A 87 -13.72 0.51 23.37
C GLU A 87 -14.08 0.35 24.84
N TRP A 88 -14.78 1.32 25.40
CA TRP A 88 -15.29 1.26 26.78
C TRP A 88 -16.58 2.04 26.93
N ALA A 89 -17.47 1.54 27.79
CA ALA A 89 -18.67 2.26 28.19
C ALA A 89 -18.30 3.44 29.11
N MET A 90 -18.88 4.60 28.85
CA MET A 90 -18.73 5.81 29.67
C MET A 90 -19.96 6.00 30.57
N ALA A 91 -19.75 6.63 31.71
CA ALA A 91 -20.85 6.94 32.65
C ALA A 91 -21.96 7.80 32.03
N SER A 92 -21.68 8.54 30.97
CA SER A 92 -22.63 9.34 30.19
C SER A 92 -23.55 8.53 29.27
N GLY A 93 -23.41 7.23 29.20
CA GLY A 93 -24.14 6.35 28.25
C GLY A 93 -23.54 6.35 26.84
N ASN A 94 -22.44 7.07 26.62
CA ASN A 94 -21.68 7.01 25.37
C ASN A 94 -20.63 5.87 25.41
N THR A 95 -20.09 5.53 24.24
CA THR A 95 -18.94 4.64 24.10
C THR A 95 -17.72 5.45 23.69
N GLY A 96 -16.65 5.37 24.48
CA GLY A 96 -15.35 5.89 24.13
C GLY A 96 -14.58 4.87 23.31
N HIS A 97 -13.72 5.31 22.40
CA HIS A 97 -12.80 4.44 21.68
C HIS A 97 -11.47 5.13 21.38
N TYR A 98 -10.44 4.35 21.26
CA TYR A 98 -9.19 4.72 20.57
C TYR A 98 -8.69 3.54 19.72
N GLN A 99 -7.94 3.87 18.68
CA GLN A 99 -7.34 2.90 17.76
C GLN A 99 -5.96 3.40 17.34
N ALA A 100 -5.01 2.48 17.29
CA ALA A 100 -3.73 2.69 16.61
C ALA A 100 -3.60 1.66 15.49
N GLN A 101 -3.02 2.06 14.38
CA GLN A 101 -2.77 1.20 13.23
C GLN A 101 -1.37 1.44 12.71
N LEU A 102 -0.57 0.38 12.62
CA LEU A 102 0.70 0.32 11.92
C LEU A 102 0.46 -0.21 10.51
N THR A 103 1.06 0.42 9.50
CA THR A 103 1.13 -0.07 8.13
C THR A 103 2.58 -0.13 7.72
N TRP A 104 2.98 -1.17 7.00
CA TRP A 104 4.34 -1.35 6.48
C TRP A 104 4.32 -1.97 5.10
N SER A 105 5.36 -1.70 4.34
CA SER A 105 5.67 -2.32 3.06
C SER A 105 7.18 -2.43 2.91
N ASP A 106 7.62 -3.54 2.35
CA ASP A 106 8.99 -3.71 1.89
C ASP A 106 9.25 -2.84 0.65
N ASP A 107 10.50 -2.75 0.22
CA ASP A 107 10.84 -2.06 -1.02
C ASP A 107 10.24 -2.74 -2.25
N SER A 108 10.13 -2.00 -3.31
CA SER A 108 9.66 -2.50 -4.59
C SER A 108 10.24 -1.67 -5.75
N TYR A 109 10.08 -2.16 -6.94
CA TYR A 109 10.48 -1.43 -8.14
C TYR A 109 9.28 -0.74 -8.80
N SER A 110 9.55 0.40 -9.42
CA SER A 110 8.51 1.19 -10.10
C SER A 110 8.18 0.73 -11.52
N ASP A 111 9.05 -0.05 -12.13
CA ASP A 111 8.90 -0.54 -13.52
C ASP A 111 9.62 -1.88 -13.68
N VAL A 112 9.22 -2.66 -14.67
CA VAL A 112 9.93 -3.87 -15.12
C VAL A 112 11.01 -3.54 -16.15
N MET A 113 10.94 -2.37 -16.78
CA MET A 113 11.89 -1.89 -17.77
C MET A 113 13.09 -1.25 -17.07
N GLU A 114 14.27 -1.83 -17.21
CA GLU A 114 15.50 -1.35 -16.55
C GLU A 114 15.79 0.15 -16.75
N PRO A 115 15.56 0.77 -17.94
CA PRO A 115 15.78 2.21 -18.11
C PRO A 115 14.88 3.11 -17.27
N ASN A 116 13.71 2.61 -16.86
CA ASN A 116 12.70 3.37 -16.09
C ASN A 116 12.60 2.90 -14.64
N LYS A 117 13.37 1.88 -14.27
CA LYS A 117 13.31 1.21 -13.00
C LYS A 117 13.89 2.08 -11.89
N ALA A 118 13.09 2.42 -10.91
CA ALA A 118 13.53 3.08 -9.69
C ALA A 118 13.11 2.25 -8.47
N ILE A 119 13.93 2.26 -7.43
CA ILE A 119 13.59 1.64 -6.16
C ILE A 119 12.64 2.58 -5.41
N GLN A 120 11.57 2.03 -4.89
CA GLN A 120 10.68 2.62 -3.92
C GLN A 120 11.03 1.97 -2.58
N ASP A 121 11.67 2.74 -1.70
CA ASP A 121 12.18 2.23 -0.43
C ASP A 121 11.08 1.67 0.47
N SER A 122 11.45 0.71 1.31
CA SER A 122 10.56 0.18 2.35
C SER A 122 10.13 1.28 3.32
N TYR A 123 8.91 1.18 3.82
CA TYR A 123 8.36 2.18 4.72
C TYR A 123 7.44 1.60 5.77
N SER A 124 7.23 2.39 6.82
CA SER A 124 6.16 2.15 7.78
C SER A 124 5.64 3.45 8.38
N PHE A 125 4.34 3.49 8.66
CA PHE A 125 3.73 4.64 9.31
C PHE A 125 2.60 4.23 10.25
N ILE A 126 2.27 5.13 11.18
CA ILE A 126 1.25 4.90 12.20
C ILE A 126 0.12 5.92 12.02
N ASN A 127 -1.10 5.41 12.11
CA ASN A 127 -2.33 6.20 12.21
C ASN A 127 -2.95 6.02 13.59
N MET A 128 -3.55 7.08 14.14
CA MET A 128 -4.28 7.03 15.41
C MET A 128 -5.65 7.68 15.29
N ARG A 129 -6.60 7.16 16.06
CA ARG A 129 -7.96 7.69 16.16
C ARG A 129 -8.44 7.60 17.60
N ALA A 130 -9.19 8.60 18.05
CA ALA A 130 -9.87 8.56 19.33
C ALA A 130 -11.19 9.33 19.23
N GLY A 131 -12.22 8.79 19.85
CA GLY A 131 -13.53 9.42 19.76
C GLY A 131 -14.52 8.90 20.77
N ILE A 132 -15.70 9.49 20.67
CA ILE A 132 -16.89 9.10 21.44
C ILE A 132 -18.07 8.95 20.50
N SER A 133 -18.95 8.01 20.81
CA SER A 133 -20.14 7.74 20.01
C SER A 133 -21.32 7.27 20.87
N ASN A 134 -22.50 7.39 20.31
CA ASN A 134 -23.71 6.69 20.74
C ASN A 134 -24.53 6.29 19.51
N ASP A 135 -25.76 5.82 19.71
CA ASP A 135 -26.63 5.36 18.62
C ASP A 135 -26.96 6.45 17.58
N SER A 136 -26.86 7.73 17.97
CA SER A 136 -27.30 8.85 17.14
C SER A 136 -26.15 9.61 16.49
N TRP A 137 -24.96 9.61 17.09
CA TRP A 137 -23.82 10.38 16.58
C TRP A 137 -22.47 9.80 16.99
N MET A 138 -21.43 10.22 16.27
CA MET A 138 -20.02 9.96 16.56
C MET A 138 -19.20 11.23 16.34
N ALA A 139 -18.28 11.49 17.26
CA ALA A 139 -17.23 12.51 17.11
C ALA A 139 -15.86 11.85 17.31
N GLU A 140 -14.96 12.07 16.38
CA GLU A 140 -13.63 11.43 16.34
C GLU A 140 -12.57 12.45 15.94
N VAL A 141 -11.45 12.47 16.63
CA VAL A 141 -10.20 13.07 16.16
C VAL A 141 -9.34 11.97 15.54
N TYR A 142 -8.70 12.27 14.43
CA TYR A 142 -7.75 11.37 13.78
C TYR A 142 -6.42 12.06 13.50
N LEU A 143 -5.37 11.25 13.54
CA LEU A 143 -3.98 11.60 13.25
C LEU A 143 -3.48 10.55 12.25
N ASP A 144 -3.44 10.91 10.98
CA ASP A 144 -2.89 10.03 9.95
C ASP A 144 -1.41 10.32 9.77
N ASN A 145 -0.61 9.24 9.60
CA ASN A 145 0.83 9.31 9.40
C ASN A 145 1.55 10.17 10.47
N ILE A 146 1.43 9.77 11.74
CA ILE A 146 2.03 10.52 12.87
C ILE A 146 3.56 10.51 12.85
N THR A 147 4.16 9.58 12.14
CA THR A 147 5.61 9.44 11.92
C THR A 147 6.14 10.41 10.87
N ASP A 148 5.28 11.13 10.16
CA ASP A 148 5.57 11.98 9.00
C ASP A 148 6.42 11.30 7.93
N GLU A 149 6.17 10.00 7.72
CA GLU A 149 6.83 9.22 6.69
C GLU A 149 6.57 9.82 5.30
N ARG A 150 7.57 9.79 4.43
CA ARG A 150 7.52 10.35 3.07
C ARG A 150 7.70 9.28 2.00
N ALA A 151 7.15 8.11 2.26
CA ALA A 151 7.25 6.97 1.36
C ALA A 151 6.78 7.31 -0.06
N GLU A 152 7.58 6.89 -1.03
CA GLU A 152 7.20 6.90 -2.43
C GLU A 152 6.30 5.70 -2.72
N ILE A 153 5.09 5.94 -3.19
CA ILE A 153 4.12 4.89 -3.53
C ILE A 153 3.89 4.75 -5.03
N ASN A 154 4.44 5.66 -5.81
CA ASN A 154 4.52 5.57 -7.25
C ASN A 154 5.68 6.42 -7.74
N ASN A 155 6.45 5.87 -8.69
CA ASN A 155 7.55 6.56 -9.31
C ASN A 155 7.56 6.17 -10.80
N THR A 156 7.16 7.08 -11.66
CA THR A 156 7.04 6.84 -13.09
C THR A 156 7.78 7.88 -13.90
N PHE A 157 8.24 7.49 -15.08
CA PHE A 157 8.83 8.40 -16.04
C PHE A 157 7.82 8.72 -17.14
N ILE A 158 7.65 10.00 -17.42
CA ILE A 158 6.90 10.48 -18.59
C ILE A 158 7.88 11.27 -19.45
N PHE A 159 8.30 10.68 -20.55
CA PHE A 159 9.45 11.09 -21.35
C PHE A 159 10.73 11.10 -20.46
N ASP A 160 11.35 12.24 -20.29
CA ASP A 160 12.56 12.47 -19.48
C ASP A 160 12.26 12.98 -18.05
N ARG A 161 10.98 13.03 -17.66
CA ARG A 161 10.54 13.59 -16.38
C ARG A 161 10.06 12.51 -15.43
N GLN A 162 10.74 12.40 -14.31
CA GLN A 162 10.34 11.57 -13.20
C GLN A 162 9.13 12.21 -12.48
N ARG A 163 8.12 11.40 -12.20
CA ARG A 163 6.97 11.76 -11.37
C ARG A 163 6.92 10.85 -10.16
N VAL A 164 6.98 11.45 -9.00
CA VAL A 164 6.93 10.75 -7.72
C VAL A 164 5.63 11.10 -7.01
N VAL A 165 4.91 10.08 -6.54
CA VAL A 165 3.76 10.23 -5.65
C VAL A 165 4.17 9.72 -4.29
N ILE A 166 4.04 10.56 -3.28
CA ILE A 166 4.32 10.20 -1.89
C ILE A 166 3.03 10.01 -1.11
N ILE A 167 3.09 9.25 -0.02
CA ILE A 167 1.99 9.17 0.93
C ILE A 167 1.68 10.55 1.52
N ARG A 168 0.44 10.71 1.98
CA ARG A 168 0.02 11.97 2.61
C ARG A 168 0.88 12.25 3.85
N PRO A 169 1.40 13.48 4.03
CA PRO A 169 2.10 13.88 5.24
C PRO A 169 1.19 13.79 6.47
N THR A 170 1.77 13.98 7.65
CA THR A 170 1.02 14.03 8.91
C THR A 170 -0.22 14.91 8.76
N THR A 171 -1.37 14.33 9.00
CA THR A 171 -2.67 14.99 8.85
C THR A 171 -3.46 14.83 10.14
N VAL A 172 -3.94 15.94 10.67
CA VAL A 172 -4.86 16.00 11.82
C VAL A 172 -6.24 16.39 11.32
N GLY A 173 -7.27 15.72 11.79
CA GLY A 173 -8.63 16.10 11.43
C GLY A 173 -9.67 15.67 12.44
N LEU A 174 -10.87 16.22 12.25
CA LEU A 174 -12.05 15.90 13.03
C LEU A 174 -13.09 15.27 12.10
N ARG A 175 -13.74 14.24 12.61
CA ARG A 175 -14.87 13.60 11.94
C ARG A 175 -16.09 13.68 12.85
N PHE A 176 -17.19 14.17 12.30
CA PHE A 176 -18.49 14.11 12.95
C PHE A 176 -19.46 13.36 12.04
N LYS A 177 -20.17 12.38 12.61
CA LYS A 177 -21.20 11.61 11.91
C LYS A 177 -22.49 11.67 12.73
N ARG A 178 -23.61 11.91 12.08
CA ARG A 178 -24.94 11.84 12.68
C ARG A 178 -25.83 10.89 11.89
N HIS A 179 -26.58 10.07 12.61
CA HIS A 179 -27.62 9.21 12.05
C HIS A 179 -28.96 9.93 12.23
N PHE A 180 -29.68 10.07 11.13
CA PHE A 180 -31.05 10.60 11.13
C PHE A 180 -31.99 9.40 10.96
N ASN A 181 -32.90 9.23 11.91
CA ASN A 181 -33.97 8.22 11.85
C ASN A 181 -35.20 8.82 11.16
#